data_47f1d23f9812b3f549978c71f938e6ec
#
_entry.id   47f1d23f9812b3f549978c71f938e6ec
#
_cell.length_a   1.000
_cell.length_b   1.000
_cell.length_c   1.000
_cell.angle_alpha   90.00
_cell.angle_beta   90.00
_cell.angle_gamma   90.00
#
_symmetry.space_group_name_H-M   'P 1'
#
loop_
_entity.id
_entity.type
_entity.pdbx_description
1 polymer ?
#
loop_
_entity_poly.entity_id
_entity_poly.type
_entity_poly.pdbx_seq_one_letter_code
_entity_poly.pdbx_strand_id
1 'polypeptide(L)'
;MFAFAFAVFLFLITPGPGVLSLAGVGTAYGWKKGVQYLGGLWIGNNLVSFAVVSGLAALLLADPIVRNVLLFISATYLLFLAGKVAFAGSKVAFIHMTAPGLVSGITLQLINPKAYAVHTTLFSGFVIHPESFAIETGIKVVLSNLIWVLIHFFWLYAGVKVNEFNLQTQTQKLINVVMAICLVMVVILSVCSVSFY
;
A
#
# COMPACT_ATOMS: atom_id res chain seq x y z
N MET A 1 -13.48 12.55 -16.92
CA MET A 1 -12.39 12.96 -15.99
C MET A 1 -12.83 12.99 -14.52
N PHE A 2 -13.92 13.68 -14.16
CA PHE A 2 -14.37 13.77 -12.77
C PHE A 2 -14.69 12.40 -12.15
N ALA A 3 -15.47 11.55 -12.85
CA ALA A 3 -15.79 10.20 -12.35
C ALA A 3 -14.55 9.34 -12.12
N PHE A 4 -13.55 9.45 -13.01
CA PHE A 4 -12.26 8.76 -12.85
C PHE A 4 -11.50 9.27 -11.60
N ALA A 5 -11.35 10.59 -11.44
CA ALA A 5 -10.66 11.17 -10.29
C ALA A 5 -11.36 10.78 -8.97
N PHE A 6 -12.69 10.78 -8.96
CA PHE A 6 -13.47 10.36 -7.79
C PHE A 6 -13.29 8.87 -7.49
N ALA A 7 -13.27 8.01 -8.52
CA ALA A 7 -12.98 6.58 -8.35
C ALA A 7 -11.56 6.35 -7.81
N VAL A 8 -10.54 7.06 -8.35
CA VAL A 8 -9.17 7.03 -7.82
C VAL A 8 -9.16 7.40 -6.33
N PHE A 9 -9.83 8.50 -5.96
CA PHE A 9 -9.91 8.93 -4.57
C PHE A 9 -10.53 7.84 -3.68
N LEU A 10 -11.68 7.27 -4.06
CA LEU A 10 -12.36 6.24 -3.28
C LEU A 10 -11.51 4.97 -3.11
N PHE A 11 -10.88 4.50 -4.19
CA PHE A 11 -10.01 3.32 -4.12
C PHE A 11 -8.79 3.54 -3.23
N LEU A 12 -8.19 4.73 -3.28
CA LEU A 12 -6.96 5.03 -2.57
C LEU A 12 -7.20 5.40 -1.10
N ILE A 13 -8.29 6.12 -0.79
CA ILE A 13 -8.62 6.46 0.61
C ILE A 13 -9.04 5.23 1.41
N THR A 14 -9.61 4.23 0.73
CA THR A 14 -9.99 2.95 1.36
C THR A 14 -8.75 2.28 1.96
N PRO A 15 -8.75 1.96 3.27
CA PRO A 15 -7.62 1.33 3.93
C PRO A 15 -7.16 0.06 3.22
N GLY A 16 -5.86 -0.06 3.04
CA GLY A 16 -5.23 -1.23 2.42
C GLY A 16 -3.76 -1.32 2.82
N PRO A 17 -3.03 -2.35 2.33
CA PRO A 17 -1.66 -2.63 2.73
C PRO A 17 -0.74 -1.40 2.67
N GLY A 18 -0.79 -0.63 1.59
CA GLY A 18 0.07 0.54 1.38
C GLY A 18 -0.15 1.63 2.44
N VAL A 19 -1.38 2.13 2.58
CA VAL A 19 -1.68 3.24 3.48
C VAL A 19 -1.59 2.86 4.96
N LEU A 20 -2.04 1.64 5.33
CA LEU A 20 -1.96 1.16 6.71
C LEU A 20 -0.51 0.93 7.15
N SER A 21 0.30 0.31 6.30
CA SER A 21 1.72 0.13 6.60
C SER A 21 2.46 1.46 6.68
N LEU A 22 2.14 2.42 5.81
CA LEU A 22 2.73 3.75 5.82
C LEU A 22 2.38 4.52 7.10
N ALA A 23 1.11 4.52 7.51
CA ALA A 23 0.68 5.12 8.77
C ALA A 23 1.38 4.44 9.96
N GLY A 24 1.48 3.09 9.95
CA GLY A 24 2.21 2.33 10.97
C GLY A 24 3.70 2.69 11.02
N VAL A 25 4.36 2.83 9.87
CA VAL A 25 5.77 3.28 9.82
C VAL A 25 5.90 4.71 10.33
N GLY A 26 4.98 5.62 9.97
CA GLY A 26 4.92 6.98 10.48
C GLY A 26 4.81 7.02 12.01
N THR A 27 3.89 6.22 12.56
CA THR A 27 3.67 6.11 14.02
C THR A 27 4.88 5.51 14.74
N ALA A 28 5.48 4.46 14.19
CA ALA A 28 6.55 3.71 14.85
C ALA A 28 7.95 4.34 14.69
N TYR A 29 8.22 5.00 13.55
CA TYR A 29 9.56 5.44 13.16
C TYR A 29 9.65 6.91 12.74
N GLY A 30 8.54 7.63 12.76
CA GLY A 30 8.45 9.07 12.48
C GLY A 30 8.59 9.44 11.01
N TRP A 31 8.65 10.77 10.78
CA TRP A 31 8.55 11.39 9.45
C TRP A 31 9.65 10.93 8.48
N LYS A 32 10.92 11.01 8.89
CA LYS A 32 12.06 10.73 8.00
C LYS A 32 12.01 9.30 7.42
N LYS A 33 11.69 8.32 8.25
CA LYS A 33 11.57 6.92 7.82
C LYS A 33 10.29 6.70 7.03
N GLY A 34 9.20 7.37 7.43
CA GLY A 34 7.95 7.36 6.69
C GLY A 34 8.11 7.88 5.26
N VAL A 35 8.82 8.99 5.04
CA VAL A 35 9.07 9.55 3.69
C VAL A 35 9.94 8.60 2.85
N GLN A 36 10.96 7.97 3.43
CA GLN A 36 11.76 6.97 2.70
C GLN A 36 10.90 5.79 2.25
N TYR A 37 10.03 5.30 3.13
CA TYR A 37 9.10 4.23 2.83
C TYR A 37 8.04 4.64 1.80
N LEU A 38 7.48 5.85 1.92
CA LEU A 38 6.55 6.45 0.96
C LEU A 38 7.16 6.53 -0.44
N GLY A 39 8.42 6.95 -0.56
CA GLY A 39 9.14 6.95 -1.84
C GLY A 39 9.20 5.57 -2.48
N GLY A 40 9.44 4.54 -1.67
CA GLY A 40 9.39 3.14 -2.13
C GLY A 40 8.01 2.71 -2.59
N LEU A 41 6.97 3.03 -1.81
CA LEU A 41 5.57 2.77 -2.19
C LEU A 41 5.21 3.47 -3.52
N TRP A 42 5.64 4.71 -3.70
CA TRP A 42 5.39 5.46 -4.93
C TRP A 42 6.06 4.83 -6.16
N ILE A 43 7.34 4.46 -6.05
CA ILE A 43 8.07 3.78 -7.13
C ILE A 43 7.37 2.45 -7.45
N GLY A 44 7.10 1.63 -6.44
CA GLY A 44 6.42 0.35 -6.63
C GLY A 44 5.04 0.48 -7.25
N ASN A 45 4.25 1.50 -6.83
CA ASN A 45 2.94 1.81 -7.40
C ASN A 45 3.02 2.13 -8.91
N ASN A 46 4.01 2.91 -9.32
CA ASN A 46 4.19 3.24 -10.73
C ASN A 46 4.69 2.05 -11.55
N LEU A 47 5.51 1.15 -10.97
CA LEU A 47 5.90 -0.10 -11.62
C LEU A 47 4.69 -1.01 -11.84
N VAL A 48 3.79 -1.14 -10.85
CA VAL A 48 2.53 -1.88 -11.00
C VAL A 48 1.63 -1.24 -12.07
N SER A 49 1.49 0.09 -12.06
CA SER A 49 0.75 0.83 -13.08
C SER A 49 1.29 0.54 -14.48
N PHE A 50 2.61 0.58 -14.66
CA PHE A 50 3.26 0.24 -15.92
C PHE A 50 3.00 -1.21 -16.32
N ALA A 51 3.12 -2.17 -15.40
CA ALA A 51 2.84 -3.57 -15.67
C ALA A 51 1.38 -3.81 -16.12
N VAL A 52 0.42 -3.09 -15.53
CA VAL A 52 -1.00 -3.16 -15.92
C VAL A 52 -1.20 -2.57 -17.31
N VAL A 53 -0.70 -1.36 -17.55
CA VAL A 53 -0.88 -0.66 -18.84
C VAL A 53 -0.22 -1.40 -20.00
N SER A 54 0.95 -2.01 -19.78
CA SER A 54 1.65 -2.82 -20.78
C SER A 54 1.02 -4.20 -21.05
N GLY A 55 0.01 -4.61 -20.27
CA GLY A 55 -0.60 -5.94 -20.35
C GLY A 55 0.22 -7.04 -19.65
N LEU A 56 1.42 -6.75 -19.15
CA LEU A 56 2.28 -7.72 -18.46
C LEU A 56 1.61 -8.30 -17.23
N ALA A 57 0.88 -7.47 -16.47
CA ALA A 57 0.15 -7.92 -15.30
C ALA A 57 -0.94 -8.95 -15.65
N ALA A 58 -1.64 -8.76 -16.77
CA ALA A 58 -2.67 -9.70 -17.22
C ALA A 58 -2.06 -11.08 -17.56
N LEU A 59 -0.91 -11.11 -18.23
CA LEU A 59 -0.20 -12.35 -18.55
C LEU A 59 0.28 -13.08 -17.27
N LEU A 60 0.87 -12.35 -16.33
CA LEU A 60 1.38 -12.94 -15.09
C LEU A 60 0.26 -13.45 -14.18
N LEU A 61 -0.84 -12.71 -14.06
CA LEU A 61 -1.95 -13.04 -13.17
C LEU A 61 -2.96 -14.02 -13.78
N ALA A 62 -2.84 -14.34 -15.08
CA ALA A 62 -3.65 -15.37 -15.72
C ALA A 62 -3.34 -16.76 -15.19
N ASP A 63 -2.08 -17.01 -14.80
CA ASP A 63 -1.67 -18.30 -14.21
C ASP A 63 -2.09 -18.37 -12.73
N PRO A 64 -2.92 -19.37 -12.34
CA PRO A 64 -3.37 -19.52 -10.95
C PRO A 64 -2.22 -19.76 -9.96
N ILE A 65 -1.16 -20.43 -10.38
CA ILE A 65 0.01 -20.71 -9.53
C ILE A 65 0.74 -19.42 -9.22
N VAL A 66 1.02 -18.59 -10.24
CA VAL A 66 1.68 -17.30 -10.08
C VAL A 66 0.86 -16.39 -9.15
N ARG A 67 -0.47 -16.33 -9.35
CA ARG A 67 -1.37 -15.54 -8.50
C ARG A 67 -1.34 -16.00 -7.05
N ASN A 68 -1.40 -17.32 -6.80
CA ASN A 68 -1.37 -17.88 -5.45
C ASN A 68 -0.01 -17.68 -4.76
N VAL A 69 1.10 -17.83 -5.49
CA VAL A 69 2.44 -17.55 -4.98
C VAL A 69 2.59 -16.08 -4.59
N LEU A 70 2.15 -15.15 -5.43
CA LEU A 70 2.17 -13.72 -5.13
C LEU A 70 1.32 -13.39 -3.91
N LEU A 71 0.13 -14.00 -3.77
CA LEU A 71 -0.73 -13.83 -2.60
C LEU A 71 -0.03 -14.32 -1.32
N PHE A 72 0.59 -15.51 -1.36
CA PHE A 72 1.29 -16.07 -0.21
C PHE A 72 2.49 -15.21 0.22
N ILE A 73 3.30 -14.75 -0.74
CA ILE A 73 4.43 -13.84 -0.49
C ILE A 73 3.93 -12.52 0.10
N SER A 74 2.86 -11.95 -0.46
CA SER A 74 2.24 -10.72 0.03
C SER A 74 1.75 -10.86 1.46
N ALA A 75 1.00 -11.93 1.76
CA ALA A 75 0.49 -12.22 3.09
C ALA A 75 1.63 -12.34 4.11
N THR A 76 2.66 -13.12 3.79
CA THR A 76 3.85 -13.31 4.64
C THR A 76 4.56 -11.98 4.90
N TYR A 77 4.74 -11.16 3.86
CA TYR A 77 5.40 -9.87 4.01
C TYR A 77 4.57 -8.87 4.85
N LEU A 78 3.25 -8.85 4.68
CA LEU A 78 2.36 -8.02 5.51
C LEU A 78 2.38 -8.45 6.98
N LEU A 79 2.40 -9.75 7.26
CA LEU A 79 2.55 -10.26 8.63
C LEU A 79 3.90 -9.84 9.24
N PHE A 80 4.97 -9.90 8.47
CA PHE A 80 6.28 -9.40 8.88
C PHE A 80 6.24 -7.89 9.20
N LEU A 81 5.60 -7.07 8.35
CA LEU A 81 5.42 -5.64 8.61
C LEU A 81 4.54 -5.38 9.84
N ALA A 82 3.46 -6.14 10.01
CA ALA A 82 2.61 -6.05 11.19
C ALA A 82 3.42 -6.31 12.48
N GLY A 83 4.28 -7.32 12.47
CA GLY A 83 5.22 -7.58 13.55
C GLY A 83 6.16 -6.39 13.81
N LYS A 84 6.75 -5.82 12.76
CA LYS A 84 7.62 -4.63 12.90
C LYS A 84 6.91 -3.44 13.56
N VAL A 85 5.66 -3.19 13.18
CA VAL A 85 4.86 -2.09 13.73
C VAL A 85 4.45 -2.39 15.17
N ALA A 86 3.95 -3.61 15.47
CA ALA A 86 3.51 -4.00 16.80
C ALA A 86 4.62 -3.90 17.85
N PHE A 87 5.82 -4.33 17.50
CA PHE A 87 6.98 -4.37 18.42
C PHE A 87 7.85 -3.12 18.38
N ALA A 88 7.51 -2.12 17.57
CA ALA A 88 8.26 -0.86 17.54
C ALA A 88 8.23 -0.18 18.92
N GLY A 89 9.42 0.21 19.43
CA GLY A 89 9.57 0.88 20.73
C GLY A 89 9.36 0.00 21.95
N SER A 90 9.20 -1.32 21.82
CA SER A 90 9.12 -2.22 22.97
C SER A 90 10.53 -2.64 23.44
N LYS A 91 10.73 -2.68 24.78
CA LYS A 91 11.96 -3.20 25.38
C LYS A 91 12.20 -4.71 25.13
N VAL A 92 11.19 -5.40 24.61
CA VAL A 92 11.22 -6.85 24.29
C VAL A 92 11.91 -7.11 22.96
N ALA A 93 12.20 -6.08 22.16
CA ALA A 93 12.92 -6.23 20.91
C ALA A 93 14.42 -6.50 21.17
N PHE A 94 14.76 -7.73 21.51
CA PHE A 94 16.12 -8.27 21.35
C PHE A 94 16.62 -8.22 19.90
N ILE A 95 15.76 -7.88 18.97
CA ILE A 95 16.06 -7.65 17.56
C ILE A 95 15.87 -6.16 17.33
N HIS A 96 16.95 -5.45 17.06
CA HIS A 96 16.91 -4.09 16.51
C HIS A 96 16.29 -4.15 15.10
N MET A 97 14.97 -4.14 15.03
CA MET A 97 14.26 -4.16 13.76
C MET A 97 14.50 -2.81 13.07
N THR A 98 15.29 -2.82 12.02
CA THR A 98 15.49 -1.63 11.19
C THR A 98 14.16 -1.18 10.59
N ALA A 99 13.94 0.14 10.57
CA ALA A 99 12.73 0.71 9.99
C ALA A 99 12.58 0.27 8.51
N PRO A 100 11.36 -0.05 8.06
CA PRO A 100 11.11 -0.26 6.64
C PRO A 100 11.53 0.97 5.84
N GLY A 101 12.31 0.75 4.79
CA GLY A 101 12.82 1.81 3.92
C GLY A 101 12.26 1.73 2.51
N LEU A 102 12.96 2.36 1.57
CA LEU A 102 12.58 2.45 0.16
C LEU A 102 12.33 1.07 -0.47
N VAL A 103 13.27 0.14 -0.32
CA VAL A 103 13.14 -1.22 -0.88
C VAL A 103 11.91 -1.93 -0.32
N SER A 104 11.65 -1.78 0.99
CA SER A 104 10.47 -2.37 1.62
C SER A 104 9.16 -1.85 1.04
N GLY A 105 9.09 -0.55 0.71
CA GLY A 105 7.93 0.05 0.06
C GLY A 105 7.73 -0.45 -1.38
N ILE A 106 8.81 -0.55 -2.16
CA ILE A 106 8.77 -1.10 -3.53
C ILE A 106 8.25 -2.54 -3.48
N THR A 107 8.86 -3.37 -2.65
CA THR A 107 8.49 -4.78 -2.50
C THR A 107 7.02 -4.93 -2.15
N LEU A 108 6.53 -4.15 -1.15
CA LEU A 108 5.12 -4.22 -0.76
C LEU A 108 4.19 -3.95 -1.95
N GLN A 109 4.44 -2.93 -2.75
CA GLN A 109 3.56 -2.60 -3.86
C GLN A 109 3.61 -3.63 -4.99
N LEU A 110 4.79 -4.17 -5.29
CA LEU A 110 4.94 -5.20 -6.32
C LEU A 110 4.19 -6.49 -6.00
N ILE A 111 4.07 -6.82 -4.71
CA ILE A 111 3.33 -8.02 -4.25
C ILE A 111 1.91 -7.70 -3.80
N ASN A 112 1.48 -6.42 -3.82
CA ASN A 112 0.18 -5.98 -3.31
C ASN A 112 -0.95 -6.26 -4.31
N PRO A 113 -1.82 -7.26 -4.09
CA PRO A 113 -2.89 -7.58 -5.02
C PRO A 113 -3.89 -6.43 -5.20
N LYS A 114 -4.12 -5.61 -4.16
CA LYS A 114 -4.98 -4.43 -4.27
C LYS A 114 -4.43 -3.43 -5.28
N ALA A 115 -3.10 -3.24 -5.37
CA ALA A 115 -2.52 -2.31 -6.33
C ALA A 115 -2.82 -2.73 -7.78
N TYR A 116 -2.66 -4.02 -8.08
CA TYR A 116 -3.03 -4.56 -9.40
C TYR A 116 -4.52 -4.41 -9.71
N ALA A 117 -5.39 -4.79 -8.77
CA ALA A 117 -6.84 -4.68 -8.94
C ALA A 117 -7.28 -3.23 -9.18
N VAL A 118 -6.77 -2.28 -8.40
CA VAL A 118 -7.07 -0.86 -8.53
C VAL A 118 -6.61 -0.32 -9.90
N HIS A 119 -5.35 -0.57 -10.27
CA HIS A 119 -4.85 -0.09 -11.56
C HIS A 119 -5.60 -0.73 -12.74
N THR A 120 -5.87 -2.04 -12.70
CA THR A 120 -6.65 -2.72 -13.74
C THR A 120 -8.02 -2.07 -13.87
N THR A 121 -8.76 -1.90 -12.77
CA THR A 121 -10.10 -1.28 -12.79
C THR A 121 -10.06 0.15 -13.32
N LEU A 122 -9.08 0.96 -12.90
CA LEU A 122 -8.97 2.35 -13.32
C LEU A 122 -8.59 2.49 -14.79
N PHE A 123 -7.65 1.68 -15.27
CA PHE A 123 -7.17 1.81 -16.65
C PHE A 123 -8.12 1.17 -17.67
N SER A 124 -8.83 0.09 -17.33
CA SER A 124 -9.78 -0.58 -18.22
C SER A 124 -11.23 -0.10 -18.06
N GLY A 125 -11.65 0.30 -16.85
CA GLY A 125 -13.05 0.63 -16.53
C GLY A 125 -13.49 2.05 -16.87
N PHE A 126 -12.58 2.95 -17.26
CA PHE A 126 -12.88 4.34 -17.55
C PHE A 126 -12.31 4.76 -18.89
N VAL A 127 -13.12 5.44 -19.70
CA VAL A 127 -12.72 6.05 -20.95
C VAL A 127 -12.72 7.57 -20.77
N ILE A 128 -11.58 8.22 -21.00
CA ILE A 128 -11.41 9.67 -20.85
C ILE A 128 -11.15 10.35 -22.17
N HIS A 129 -10.34 9.71 -23.03
CA HIS A 129 -9.90 10.23 -24.33
C HIS A 129 -9.76 9.09 -25.34
N PRO A 130 -10.90 8.65 -25.96
CA PRO A 130 -10.93 7.45 -26.79
C PRO A 130 -10.10 7.57 -28.08
N GLU A 131 -9.77 8.79 -28.49
CA GLU A 131 -9.08 9.06 -29.76
C GLU A 131 -7.58 8.72 -29.70
N SER A 132 -6.98 8.65 -28.49
CA SER A 132 -5.56 8.37 -28.31
C SER A 132 -5.25 7.63 -27.03
N PHE A 133 -4.83 6.38 -27.15
CA PHE A 133 -4.39 5.57 -26.01
C PHE A 133 -3.26 6.22 -25.19
N ALA A 134 -2.30 6.86 -25.88
CA ALA A 134 -1.17 7.49 -25.22
C ALA A 134 -1.58 8.69 -24.37
N ILE A 135 -2.45 9.55 -24.91
CA ILE A 135 -2.97 10.72 -24.19
C ILE A 135 -3.85 10.28 -23.03
N GLU A 136 -4.75 9.32 -23.27
CA GLU A 136 -5.61 8.77 -22.21
C GLU A 136 -4.80 8.19 -21.06
N THR A 137 -3.81 7.36 -21.37
CA THR A 137 -2.91 6.77 -20.39
C THR A 137 -2.13 7.83 -19.63
N GLY A 138 -1.60 8.84 -20.32
CA GLY A 138 -0.88 9.94 -19.69
C GLY A 138 -1.75 10.71 -18.70
N ILE A 139 -2.98 11.06 -19.08
CA ILE A 139 -3.94 11.74 -18.20
C ILE A 139 -4.24 10.88 -16.96
N LYS A 140 -4.53 9.58 -17.15
CA LYS A 140 -4.82 8.65 -16.06
C LYS A 140 -3.65 8.51 -15.09
N VAL A 141 -2.43 8.37 -15.60
CA VAL A 141 -1.21 8.28 -14.78
C VAL A 141 -1.01 9.56 -13.96
N VAL A 142 -1.12 10.74 -14.59
CA VAL A 142 -0.91 12.01 -13.89
C VAL A 142 -1.96 12.21 -12.80
N LEU A 143 -3.26 12.05 -13.12
CA LEU A 143 -4.34 12.22 -12.15
C LEU A 143 -4.24 11.22 -11.00
N SER A 144 -3.96 9.95 -11.31
CA SER A 144 -3.80 8.92 -10.28
C SER A 144 -2.63 9.23 -9.37
N ASN A 145 -1.48 9.68 -9.89
CA ASN A 145 -0.32 10.02 -9.07
C ASN A 145 -0.56 11.25 -8.19
N LEU A 146 -1.22 12.29 -8.71
CA LEU A 146 -1.55 13.48 -7.91
C LEU A 146 -2.41 13.11 -6.70
N ILE A 147 -3.49 12.36 -6.92
CA ILE A 147 -4.39 11.94 -5.84
C ILE A 147 -3.68 10.96 -4.90
N TRP A 148 -2.88 10.03 -5.46
CA TRP A 148 -2.12 9.06 -4.70
C TRP A 148 -1.16 9.73 -3.71
N VAL A 149 -0.38 10.70 -4.18
CA VAL A 149 0.59 11.45 -3.36
C VAL A 149 -0.12 12.15 -2.21
N LEU A 150 -1.21 12.87 -2.48
CA LEU A 150 -1.97 13.59 -1.45
C LEU A 150 -2.50 12.66 -0.37
N ILE A 151 -3.13 11.54 -0.76
CA ILE A 151 -3.70 10.57 0.18
C ILE A 151 -2.61 9.91 1.02
N HIS A 152 -1.49 9.51 0.39
CA HIS A 152 -0.42 8.83 1.13
C HIS A 152 0.33 9.79 2.07
N PHE A 153 0.52 11.05 1.69
CA PHE A 153 1.02 12.07 2.63
C PHE A 153 0.08 12.31 3.80
N PHE A 154 -1.24 12.32 3.55
CA PHE A 154 -2.24 12.42 4.63
C PHE A 154 -2.10 11.25 5.63
N TRP A 155 -2.01 10.00 5.14
CA TRP A 155 -1.85 8.83 6.00
C TRP A 155 -0.51 8.83 6.76
N LEU A 156 0.59 9.25 6.10
CA LEU A 156 1.88 9.41 6.76
C LEU A 156 1.80 10.48 7.86
N TYR A 157 1.24 11.64 7.54
CA TYR A 157 1.07 12.73 8.50
C TYR A 157 0.24 12.31 9.70
N ALA A 158 -0.88 11.63 9.49
CA ALA A 158 -1.73 11.10 10.54
C ALA A 158 -0.94 10.14 11.46
N GLY A 159 -0.17 9.20 10.88
CA GLY A 159 0.68 8.29 11.62
C GLY A 159 1.76 9.01 12.44
N VAL A 160 2.44 10.00 11.83
CA VAL A 160 3.49 10.78 12.52
C VAL A 160 2.90 11.61 13.66
N LYS A 161 1.73 12.22 13.46
CA LYS A 161 1.07 12.99 14.53
C LYS A 161 0.73 12.13 15.74
N VAL A 162 0.31 10.90 15.53
CA VAL A 162 0.13 9.94 16.64
C VAL A 162 1.44 9.73 17.42
N ASN A 163 2.58 9.69 16.73
CA ASN A 163 3.89 9.59 17.38
C ASN A 163 4.28 10.86 18.17
N GLU A 164 4.02 12.04 17.59
CA GLU A 164 4.40 13.34 18.20
C GLU A 164 3.58 13.70 19.46
N PHE A 165 2.40 13.12 19.66
CA PHE A 165 1.58 13.38 20.85
C PHE A 165 2.21 12.91 22.18
N ASN A 166 3.44 12.38 22.13
CA ASN A 166 4.16 11.90 23.33
C ASN A 166 3.26 11.07 24.26
N LEU A 167 2.46 10.23 23.67
CA LEU A 167 1.51 9.39 24.39
C LEU A 167 2.26 8.51 25.41
N GLN A 168 1.60 8.21 26.51
CA GLN A 168 2.12 7.24 27.47
C GLN A 168 2.53 5.96 26.73
N THR A 169 3.63 5.34 27.13
CA THR A 169 4.19 4.14 26.50
C THR A 169 3.14 3.04 26.27
N GLN A 170 2.16 2.92 27.17
CA GLN A 170 1.08 1.95 27.03
C GLN A 170 0.12 2.31 25.88
N THR A 171 -0.25 3.58 25.76
CA THR A 171 -1.13 4.08 24.68
C THR A 171 -0.46 3.93 23.33
N GLN A 172 0.83 4.27 23.24
CA GLN A 172 1.59 4.12 22.00
C GLN A 172 1.70 2.65 21.57
N LYS A 173 1.95 1.74 22.53
CA LYS A 173 1.91 0.30 22.26
C LYS A 173 0.53 -0.16 21.79
N LEU A 174 -0.53 0.32 22.40
CA LEU A 174 -1.90 -0.02 22.01
C LEU A 174 -2.17 0.39 20.56
N ILE A 175 -1.79 1.63 20.18
CA ILE A 175 -1.94 2.12 18.81
C ILE A 175 -1.15 1.25 17.82
N ASN A 176 0.11 0.93 18.13
CA ASN A 176 0.94 0.07 17.28
C ASN A 176 0.32 -1.33 17.12
N VAL A 177 -0.22 -1.90 18.20
CA VAL A 177 -0.92 -3.20 18.15
C VAL A 177 -2.19 -3.11 17.33
N VAL A 178 -2.99 -2.06 17.48
CA VAL A 178 -4.20 -1.84 16.66
C VAL A 178 -3.84 -1.74 15.17
N MET A 179 -2.80 -0.98 14.82
CA MET A 179 -2.32 -0.87 13.44
C MET A 179 -1.86 -2.24 12.89
N ALA A 180 -1.16 -3.01 13.71
CA ALA A 180 -0.74 -4.37 13.34
C ALA A 180 -1.93 -5.30 13.13
N ILE A 181 -2.95 -5.25 14.00
CA ILE A 181 -4.20 -6.01 13.85
C ILE A 181 -4.90 -5.62 12.54
N CYS A 182 -4.98 -4.33 12.20
CA CYS A 182 -5.53 -3.89 10.91
C CYS A 182 -4.79 -4.50 9.72
N LEU A 183 -3.46 -4.57 9.76
CA LEU A 183 -2.65 -5.22 8.72
C LEU A 183 -2.95 -6.72 8.64
N VAL A 184 -3.05 -7.41 9.78
CA VAL A 184 -3.41 -8.84 9.84
C VAL A 184 -4.82 -9.06 9.28
N MET A 185 -5.79 -8.21 9.60
CA MET A 185 -7.14 -8.30 9.05
C MET A 185 -7.16 -8.17 7.52
N VAL A 186 -6.35 -7.26 6.97
CA VAL A 186 -6.20 -7.15 5.50
C VAL A 186 -5.65 -8.45 4.90
N VAL A 187 -4.70 -9.10 5.55
CA VAL A 187 -4.19 -10.41 5.11
C VAL A 187 -5.30 -11.46 5.12
N ILE A 188 -6.05 -11.56 6.21
CA ILE A 188 -7.16 -12.52 6.33
C ILE A 188 -8.19 -12.30 5.22
N LEU A 189 -8.63 -11.05 5.02
CA LEU A 189 -9.58 -10.71 3.96
C LEU A 189 -9.06 -11.04 2.57
N SER A 190 -7.77 -10.80 2.31
CA SER A 190 -7.14 -11.11 1.02
C SER A 190 -7.08 -12.62 0.77
N VAL A 191 -6.74 -13.42 1.77
CA VAL A 191 -6.70 -14.89 1.66
C VAL A 191 -8.12 -15.45 1.50
N CYS A 192 -9.06 -15.02 2.33
CA CYS A 192 -10.46 -15.46 2.22
C CYS A 192 -11.07 -15.14 0.86
N SER A 193 -10.77 -13.98 0.28
CA SER A 193 -11.33 -13.59 -1.04
C SER A 193 -10.92 -14.54 -2.17
N VAL A 194 -9.77 -15.21 -2.06
CA VAL A 194 -9.30 -16.17 -3.08
C VAL A 194 -9.89 -17.56 -2.87
N SER A 195 -10.25 -17.92 -1.63
CA SER A 195 -10.84 -19.22 -1.33
C SER A 195 -12.29 -19.39 -1.81
N PHE A 196 -12.94 -18.31 -2.28
CA PHE A 196 -14.32 -18.30 -2.79
C PHE A 196 -14.39 -18.36 -4.32
N TYR A 197 -13.27 -18.46 -5.04
CA TYR A 197 -13.17 -18.63 -6.49
C TYR A 197 -12.33 -19.88 -6.84
#